data_836659f45d0463140d4efe1fb5322c93
#
_entry.id   836659f45d0463140d4efe1fb5322c93
#
_cell.length_a   1.000
_cell.length_b   1.000
_cell.length_c   1.000
_cell.angle_alpha   90.00
_cell.angle_beta   90.00
_cell.angle_gamma   90.00
#
_symmetry.space_group_name_H-M   'P 1'
#
loop_
_entity.id
_entity.type
_entity.pdbx_description
1 polymer ?
#
loop_
_entity_poly.entity_id
_entity_poly.type
_entity_poly.pdbx_seq_one_letter_code
_entity_poly.pdbx_strand_id
1 'polypeptide(L)'
;FPGAAGSSATFDVVATGGSYSASVNGAGTGYIVNDVVRIDGSTFGGTSANHANIRVTAVTGGGAIQTLSVLGTAPAQTVTYNTVAFTGGNGSSAAFNITRTGTTYSAAITNLGSNYQQNDILTFVGTNLGGATTANDAALEVTAVDGNGGILTFNVTGTAVDTKSYTAISSGTNLSGVDATFDVAISGTTYTVSVNQAGSDYSVGQDLKILGTSLGGTTPANDLTVTVASITGSTGAGPINTISSSGTAALEGTNGYKVGD
;
A
#
# COMPACT_ATOMS: atom_id res chain seq x y z
N PHE A 1 -28.78 4.68 -0.36
CA PHE A 1 -28.29 5.36 0.84
C PHE A 1 -27.62 6.64 0.41
N PRO A 2 -27.83 7.77 1.07
CA PRO A 2 -26.85 8.83 0.98
C PRO A 2 -25.58 8.24 1.58
N GLY A 3 -24.52 8.19 0.78
CA GLY A 3 -23.19 7.90 1.29
C GLY A 3 -22.92 8.81 2.48
N ALA A 4 -22.02 8.41 3.36
CA ALA A 4 -21.68 9.17 4.55
C ALA A 4 -21.71 10.66 4.24
N ALA A 5 -22.58 11.37 4.92
CA ALA A 5 -22.88 12.76 4.62
C ALA A 5 -21.73 13.71 4.99
N GLY A 6 -20.65 13.17 5.57
CA GLY A 6 -19.50 13.93 6.01
C GLY A 6 -18.66 14.47 4.87
N SER A 7 -18.06 15.63 5.09
CA SER A 7 -17.20 16.32 4.11
C SER A 7 -16.06 17.06 4.77
N SER A 8 -15.06 17.41 3.95
CA SER A 8 -13.93 18.28 4.32
C SER A 8 -13.00 17.74 5.41
N ALA A 9 -13.04 16.45 5.72
CA ALA A 9 -12.03 15.85 6.58
C ALA A 9 -10.69 15.72 5.81
N THR A 10 -9.60 15.92 6.54
CA THR A 10 -8.24 15.66 6.06
C THR A 10 -7.49 14.80 7.06
N PHE A 11 -6.55 14.02 6.57
CA PHE A 11 -5.83 13.02 7.37
C PHE A 11 -4.33 13.12 7.14
N ASP A 12 -3.56 12.92 8.21
CA ASP A 12 -2.15 12.61 8.10
C ASP A 12 -2.01 11.09 8.09
N VAL A 13 -1.42 10.54 7.03
CA VAL A 13 -1.32 9.09 6.81
C VAL A 13 0.13 8.67 6.75
N VAL A 14 0.47 7.60 7.44
CA VAL A 14 1.80 6.97 7.38
C VAL A 14 1.66 5.56 6.82
N ALA A 15 2.40 5.28 5.76
CA ALA A 15 2.56 3.95 5.19
C ALA A 15 3.87 3.35 5.73
N THR A 16 3.80 2.20 6.40
CA THR A 16 4.96 1.52 6.99
C THR A 16 4.79 0.02 6.93
N GLY A 17 5.76 -0.68 6.35
CA GLY A 17 5.81 -2.14 6.35
C GLY A 17 4.55 -2.82 5.82
N GLY A 18 3.96 -2.28 4.76
CA GLY A 18 2.73 -2.80 4.16
C GLY A 18 1.44 -2.40 4.90
N SER A 19 1.50 -1.58 5.95
CA SER A 19 0.35 -1.13 6.73
C SER A 19 0.16 0.38 6.66
N TYR A 20 -1.06 0.83 6.95
CA TYR A 20 -1.36 2.25 7.14
C TYR A 20 -1.65 2.57 8.60
N SER A 21 -1.24 3.75 9.03
CA SER A 21 -1.80 4.44 10.19
C SER A 21 -2.24 5.84 9.78
N ALA A 22 -3.24 6.40 10.47
CA ALA A 22 -3.70 7.75 10.19
C ALA A 22 -4.11 8.48 11.47
N SER A 23 -4.02 9.81 11.41
CA SER A 23 -4.58 10.73 12.39
C SER A 23 -5.43 11.80 11.69
N VAL A 24 -6.37 12.35 12.41
CA VAL A 24 -7.20 13.46 11.91
C VAL A 24 -6.35 14.72 11.84
N ASN A 25 -6.22 15.31 10.65
CA ASN A 25 -5.61 16.62 10.45
C ASN A 25 -6.68 17.71 10.49
N GLY A 26 -7.74 17.55 9.68
CA GLY A 26 -8.94 18.38 9.73
C GLY A 26 -10.18 17.49 9.93
N ALA A 27 -10.96 17.78 10.97
CA ALA A 27 -12.01 16.87 11.44
C ALA A 27 -13.25 16.79 10.53
N GLY A 28 -13.42 17.73 9.59
CA GLY A 28 -14.61 17.81 8.73
C GLY A 28 -15.89 17.97 9.52
N THR A 29 -17.02 17.74 8.87
CA THR A 29 -18.37 17.84 9.46
C THR A 29 -19.32 16.82 8.83
N GLY A 30 -20.40 16.47 9.55
CA GLY A 30 -21.46 15.62 9.04
C GLY A 30 -21.14 14.13 8.97
N TYR A 31 -20.01 13.69 9.52
CA TYR A 31 -19.69 12.27 9.65
C TYR A 31 -20.49 11.62 10.76
N ILE A 32 -20.72 10.33 10.61
CA ILE A 32 -21.29 9.47 11.66
C ILE A 32 -20.34 8.33 12.00
N VAL A 33 -20.52 7.74 13.16
CA VAL A 33 -19.75 6.54 13.57
C VAL A 33 -20.00 5.42 12.57
N ASN A 34 -18.94 4.72 12.19
CA ASN A 34 -18.85 3.68 11.16
C ASN A 34 -18.80 4.18 9.71
N ASP A 35 -18.83 5.48 9.47
CA ASP A 35 -18.47 5.97 8.13
C ASP A 35 -17.08 5.47 7.74
N VAL A 36 -16.95 5.04 6.48
CA VAL A 36 -15.67 4.63 5.92
C VAL A 36 -15.29 5.60 4.80
N VAL A 37 -14.16 6.25 4.97
CA VAL A 37 -13.57 7.15 3.99
C VAL A 37 -12.43 6.40 3.30
N ARG A 38 -12.54 6.18 2.00
CA ARG A 38 -11.48 5.58 1.21
C ARG A 38 -10.57 6.66 0.62
N ILE A 39 -9.26 6.47 0.81
CA ILE A 39 -8.24 7.21 0.10
C ILE A 39 -7.63 6.27 -0.93
N ASP A 40 -7.61 6.69 -2.19
CA ASP A 40 -7.16 5.85 -3.28
C ASP A 40 -5.67 5.51 -3.17
N GLY A 41 -5.32 4.26 -3.48
CA GLY A 41 -3.95 3.75 -3.40
C GLY A 41 -2.96 4.52 -4.28
N SER A 42 -3.43 5.12 -5.38
CA SER A 42 -2.63 6.00 -6.24
C SER A 42 -2.10 7.23 -5.50
N THR A 43 -2.80 7.73 -4.48
CA THR A 43 -2.33 8.81 -3.59
C THR A 43 -1.03 8.42 -2.88
N PHE A 44 -0.84 7.15 -2.62
CA PHE A 44 0.31 6.59 -1.91
C PHE A 44 1.36 5.97 -2.84
N GLY A 45 1.21 6.16 -4.16
CA GLY A 45 2.10 5.58 -5.16
C GLY A 45 1.84 4.10 -5.46
N GLY A 46 0.68 3.59 -5.03
CA GLY A 46 0.23 2.21 -5.27
C GLY A 46 -0.88 2.10 -6.33
N THR A 47 -1.63 1.03 -6.27
CA THR A 47 -2.74 0.68 -7.16
C THR A 47 -4.06 0.63 -6.39
N SER A 48 -5.14 0.19 -7.03
CA SER A 48 -6.42 -0.06 -6.36
C SER A 48 -6.36 -1.12 -5.25
N ALA A 49 -5.36 -2.00 -5.26
CA ALA A 49 -5.11 -2.93 -4.16
C ALA A 49 -4.56 -2.25 -2.88
N ASN A 50 -4.12 -1.00 -2.99
CA ASN A 50 -3.48 -0.25 -1.92
C ASN A 50 -4.35 0.90 -1.38
N HIS A 51 -5.67 0.78 -1.44
CA HIS A 51 -6.54 1.78 -0.83
C HIS A 51 -6.39 1.80 0.70
N ALA A 52 -6.39 3.00 1.30
CA ALA A 52 -6.54 3.16 2.74
C ALA A 52 -8.03 3.40 3.05
N ASN A 53 -8.63 2.55 3.85
CA ASN A 53 -10.00 2.67 4.33
C ASN A 53 -9.97 3.19 5.77
N ILE A 54 -10.40 4.42 5.96
CA ILE A 54 -10.45 5.10 7.27
C ILE A 54 -11.87 4.99 7.82
N ARG A 55 -12.03 4.21 8.88
CA ARG A 55 -13.31 4.05 9.58
C ARG A 55 -13.40 5.07 10.72
N VAL A 56 -14.47 5.83 10.74
CA VAL A 56 -14.80 6.77 11.82
C VAL A 56 -15.29 6.00 13.03
N THR A 57 -14.62 6.14 14.18
CA THR A 57 -14.97 5.42 15.41
C THR A 57 -15.64 6.31 16.45
N ALA A 58 -15.44 7.63 16.40
CA ALA A 58 -16.18 8.60 17.20
C ALA A 58 -16.28 9.97 16.49
N VAL A 59 -17.38 10.68 16.73
CA VAL A 59 -17.64 12.03 16.22
C VAL A 59 -18.19 12.94 17.31
N THR A 60 -18.09 14.26 17.12
CA THR A 60 -18.81 15.27 17.91
C THR A 60 -20.29 15.32 17.54
N GLY A 61 -21.12 16.06 18.29
CA GLY A 61 -22.54 16.29 17.95
C GLY A 61 -22.78 16.97 16.59
N GLY A 62 -21.77 17.63 16.02
CA GLY A 62 -21.80 18.21 14.66
C GLY A 62 -21.18 17.30 13.58
N GLY A 63 -20.82 16.06 13.90
CA GLY A 63 -20.24 15.12 12.96
C GLY A 63 -18.78 15.41 12.60
N ALA A 64 -18.03 16.12 13.43
CA ALA A 64 -16.58 16.24 13.28
C ALA A 64 -15.89 14.98 13.81
N ILE A 65 -14.97 14.40 13.03
CA ILE A 65 -14.27 13.15 13.39
C ILE A 65 -13.39 13.38 14.62
N GLN A 66 -13.55 12.55 15.65
CA GLN A 66 -12.73 12.56 16.85
C GLN A 66 -11.71 11.42 16.85
N THR A 67 -12.15 10.22 16.52
CA THR A 67 -11.29 9.03 16.45
C THR A 67 -11.58 8.21 15.22
N LEU A 68 -10.57 7.45 14.78
CA LEU A 68 -10.63 6.62 13.59
C LEU A 68 -9.83 5.32 13.76
N SER A 69 -10.08 4.37 12.88
CA SER A 69 -9.22 3.21 12.62
C SER A 69 -8.92 3.13 11.13
N VAL A 70 -7.82 2.48 10.75
CA VAL A 70 -7.41 2.37 9.34
C VAL A 70 -7.18 0.92 8.97
N LEU A 71 -7.66 0.55 7.79
CA LEU A 71 -7.47 -0.74 7.15
C LEU A 71 -6.93 -0.54 5.73
N GLY A 72 -6.18 -1.49 5.25
CA GLY A 72 -5.60 -1.50 3.91
C GLY A 72 -4.15 -1.93 3.91
N THR A 73 -3.66 -2.31 2.73
CA THR A 73 -2.26 -2.71 2.51
C THR A 73 -1.52 -1.59 1.81
N ALA A 74 -0.55 -0.98 2.50
CA ALA A 74 0.27 0.07 1.92
C ALA A 74 1.22 -0.50 0.85
N PRO A 75 1.46 0.22 -0.26
CA PRO A 75 2.46 -0.18 -1.23
C PRO A 75 3.86 -0.03 -0.63
N ALA A 76 4.82 -0.82 -1.12
CA ALA A 76 6.23 -0.63 -0.81
C ALA A 76 6.66 0.80 -1.19
N GLN A 77 7.24 1.53 -0.23
CA GLN A 77 7.55 2.94 -0.44
C GLN A 77 8.88 3.09 -1.20
N THR A 78 8.85 3.82 -2.31
CA THR A 78 10.04 4.13 -3.11
C THR A 78 10.44 5.57 -2.91
N VAL A 79 11.69 5.79 -2.48
CA VAL A 79 12.27 7.12 -2.30
C VAL A 79 13.70 7.12 -2.84
N THR A 80 14.02 8.09 -3.68
CA THR A 80 15.39 8.28 -4.20
C THR A 80 16.05 9.46 -3.52
N TYR A 81 17.25 9.23 -3.00
CA TYR A 81 18.14 10.21 -2.40
C TYR A 81 19.29 10.50 -3.38
N ASN A 82 19.40 11.74 -3.82
CA ASN A 82 20.40 12.13 -4.80
C ASN A 82 21.72 12.52 -4.13
N THR A 83 22.83 12.10 -4.72
CA THR A 83 24.20 12.47 -4.31
C THR A 83 24.42 12.28 -2.80
N VAL A 84 24.14 11.06 -2.32
CA VAL A 84 24.23 10.75 -0.88
C VAL A 84 25.70 10.68 -0.46
N ALA A 85 26.03 11.37 0.63
CA ALA A 85 27.36 11.27 1.24
C ALA A 85 27.58 9.88 1.83
N PHE A 86 28.80 9.37 1.71
CA PHE A 86 29.25 8.09 2.24
C PHE A 86 30.63 8.19 2.87
N THR A 87 31.02 7.14 3.58
CA THR A 87 32.36 6.96 4.16
C THR A 87 32.95 5.63 3.73
N GLY A 88 34.27 5.48 3.83
CA GLY A 88 34.99 4.26 3.46
C GLY A 88 35.48 4.24 2.02
N GLY A 89 36.18 3.15 1.65
CA GLY A 89 36.90 3.02 0.39
C GLY A 89 38.24 3.80 0.37
N ASN A 90 39.10 3.46 -0.59
CA ASN A 90 40.43 4.07 -0.77
C ASN A 90 40.41 5.20 -1.80
N GLY A 91 39.33 5.31 -2.57
CA GLY A 91 39.19 6.28 -3.67
C GLY A 91 38.58 7.61 -3.28
N SER A 92 38.26 8.41 -4.27
CA SER A 92 37.63 9.72 -4.09
C SER A 92 36.69 10.08 -5.24
N SER A 93 35.83 11.08 -4.99
CA SER A 93 34.97 11.73 -6.00
C SER A 93 33.92 10.84 -6.64
N ALA A 94 33.69 9.61 -6.17
CA ALA A 94 32.49 8.86 -6.58
C ALA A 94 31.22 9.52 -6.07
N ALA A 95 30.15 9.41 -6.83
CA ALA A 95 28.85 9.91 -6.42
C ALA A 95 27.73 8.92 -6.78
N PHE A 96 26.75 8.79 -5.89
CA PHE A 96 25.66 7.84 -6.02
C PHE A 96 24.32 8.47 -5.67
N ASN A 97 23.31 8.04 -6.41
CA ASN A 97 21.92 8.14 -5.98
C ASN A 97 21.51 6.81 -5.35
N ILE A 98 20.95 6.85 -4.15
CA ILE A 98 20.46 5.67 -3.44
C ILE A 98 18.93 5.66 -3.50
N THR A 99 18.35 4.57 -3.97
CA THR A 99 16.90 4.37 -3.98
C THR A 99 16.55 3.29 -2.98
N ARG A 100 15.64 3.59 -2.07
CA ARG A 100 14.99 2.56 -1.25
C ARG A 100 13.64 2.19 -1.86
N THR A 101 13.32 0.90 -1.86
CA THR A 101 12.00 0.38 -2.23
C THR A 101 11.60 -0.66 -1.20
N GLY A 102 10.57 -0.35 -0.42
CA GLY A 102 10.26 -1.16 0.76
C GLY A 102 11.45 -1.22 1.71
N THR A 103 11.90 -2.42 2.03
CA THR A 103 13.05 -2.67 2.94
C THR A 103 14.38 -2.87 2.22
N THR A 104 14.46 -2.65 0.91
CA THR A 104 15.67 -2.86 0.11
C THR A 104 16.28 -1.56 -0.39
N TYR A 105 17.59 -1.58 -0.61
CA TYR A 105 18.33 -0.51 -1.26
C TYR A 105 18.80 -0.92 -2.65
N SER A 106 18.83 0.05 -3.56
CA SER A 106 19.56 0.01 -4.81
C SER A 106 20.35 1.30 -4.99
N ALA A 107 21.41 1.28 -5.80
CA ALA A 107 22.22 2.44 -6.07
C ALA A 107 22.39 2.65 -7.58
N ALA A 108 22.50 3.91 -7.98
CA ALA A 108 22.90 4.32 -9.31
C ALA A 108 24.13 5.22 -9.18
N ILE A 109 25.22 4.86 -9.87
CA ILE A 109 26.42 5.67 -9.88
C ILE A 109 26.23 6.87 -10.82
N THR A 110 26.56 8.05 -10.35
CA THR A 110 26.49 9.29 -11.14
C THR A 110 27.89 9.86 -11.45
N ASN A 111 28.90 9.46 -10.69
CA ASN A 111 30.29 9.71 -10.95
C ASN A 111 31.11 8.50 -10.51
N LEU A 112 31.97 7.98 -11.42
CA LEU A 112 32.76 6.76 -11.15
C LEU A 112 33.85 6.99 -10.08
N GLY A 113 34.27 8.20 -9.88
CA GLY A 113 35.41 8.54 -9.02
C GLY A 113 36.76 8.01 -9.56
N SER A 114 37.75 7.89 -8.68
CA SER A 114 39.05 7.34 -9.00
C SER A 114 39.74 6.74 -7.76
N ASN A 115 40.75 5.89 -8.00
CA ASN A 115 41.57 5.23 -6.98
C ASN A 115 40.82 4.28 -6.05
N TYR A 116 39.58 3.88 -6.38
CA TYR A 116 38.91 2.80 -5.70
C TYR A 116 39.52 1.44 -6.08
N GLN A 117 39.36 0.47 -5.19
CA GLN A 117 39.80 -0.90 -5.36
C GLN A 117 38.64 -1.86 -5.25
N GLN A 118 38.77 -3.03 -5.86
CA GLN A 118 37.85 -4.13 -5.64
C GLN A 118 37.84 -4.48 -4.14
N ASN A 119 36.64 -4.79 -3.61
CA ASN A 119 36.32 -5.00 -2.19
C ASN A 119 36.36 -3.74 -1.30
N ASP A 120 36.51 -2.56 -1.85
CA ASP A 120 36.23 -1.34 -1.09
C ASP A 120 34.77 -1.33 -0.64
N ILE A 121 34.53 -0.98 0.62
CA ILE A 121 33.19 -0.85 1.19
C ILE A 121 32.89 0.64 1.39
N LEU A 122 31.80 1.10 0.79
CA LEU A 122 31.27 2.46 0.95
C LEU A 122 30.01 2.41 1.79
N THR A 123 29.98 3.13 2.91
CA THR A 123 28.86 3.13 3.86
C THR A 123 28.05 4.42 3.76
N PHE A 124 26.79 4.29 3.47
CA PHE A 124 25.79 5.37 3.45
C PHE A 124 24.98 5.30 4.74
N VAL A 125 25.09 6.34 5.55
CA VAL A 125 24.47 6.37 6.90
C VAL A 125 22.95 6.38 6.80
N GLY A 126 22.29 5.52 7.54
CA GLY A 126 20.83 5.33 7.50
C GLY A 126 20.03 6.60 7.78
N THR A 127 20.55 7.53 8.59
CA THR A 127 19.91 8.83 8.82
C THR A 127 19.84 9.71 7.56
N ASN A 128 20.74 9.54 6.62
CA ASN A 128 20.69 10.20 5.31
C ASN A 128 19.71 9.52 4.34
N LEU A 129 19.23 8.34 4.69
CA LEU A 129 18.33 7.49 3.92
C LEU A 129 16.94 7.37 4.56
N GLY A 130 16.63 8.29 5.49
CA GLY A 130 15.33 8.36 6.17
C GLY A 130 15.10 7.28 7.23
N GLY A 131 16.16 6.63 7.69
CA GLY A 131 16.14 5.63 8.75
C GLY A 131 17.02 6.04 9.94
N ALA A 132 17.54 5.04 10.67
CA ALA A 132 18.44 5.20 11.81
C ALA A 132 19.83 4.65 11.47
N THR A 133 20.88 5.34 11.94
CA THR A 133 22.26 4.84 11.88
C THR A 133 22.39 3.66 12.84
N THR A 134 23.02 2.83 12.43
CA THR A 134 23.55 1.63 11.94
C THR A 134 22.47 0.62 11.46
N ALA A 135 21.25 0.71 12.02
CA ALA A 135 20.18 -0.25 11.70
C ALA A 135 19.72 -0.18 10.23
N ASN A 136 19.80 1.01 9.62
CA ASN A 136 19.37 1.25 8.25
C ASN A 136 20.50 1.82 7.37
N ASP A 137 21.74 1.56 7.71
CA ASP A 137 22.85 1.90 6.84
C ASP A 137 22.81 1.05 5.56
N ALA A 138 23.14 1.66 4.42
CA ALA A 138 23.40 0.93 3.19
C ALA A 138 24.91 0.77 3.00
N ALA A 139 25.35 -0.43 2.65
CA ALA A 139 26.74 -0.70 2.29
C ALA A 139 26.83 -1.06 0.80
N LEU A 140 27.80 -0.46 0.11
CA LEU A 140 28.12 -0.74 -1.27
C LEU A 140 29.53 -1.37 -1.32
N GLU A 141 29.61 -2.58 -1.81
CA GLU A 141 30.87 -3.29 -2.03
C GLU A 141 31.28 -3.15 -3.51
N VAL A 142 32.43 -2.57 -3.78
CA VAL A 142 32.98 -2.42 -5.12
C VAL A 142 33.43 -3.78 -5.66
N THR A 143 32.84 -4.22 -6.77
CA THR A 143 33.15 -5.53 -7.38
C THR A 143 34.08 -5.42 -8.59
N ALA A 144 34.10 -4.28 -9.28
CA ALA A 144 35.06 -4.00 -10.35
C ALA A 144 35.33 -2.50 -10.49
N VAL A 145 36.55 -2.18 -10.92
CA VAL A 145 37.01 -0.82 -11.22
C VAL A 145 37.66 -0.77 -12.61
N ASP A 146 37.73 0.44 -13.21
CA ASP A 146 38.50 0.68 -14.42
C ASP A 146 39.99 0.87 -14.13
N GLY A 147 40.81 1.13 -15.19
CA GLY A 147 42.27 1.31 -15.06
C GLY A 147 42.72 2.52 -14.22
N ASN A 148 41.83 3.46 -13.89
CA ASN A 148 42.04 4.60 -13.03
C ASN A 148 41.41 4.45 -11.64
N GLY A 149 40.84 3.29 -11.35
CA GLY A 149 40.10 3.02 -10.11
C GLY A 149 38.73 3.68 -10.06
N GLY A 150 38.12 3.97 -11.21
CA GLY A 150 36.71 4.36 -11.30
C GLY A 150 35.79 3.14 -11.08
N ILE A 151 34.77 3.29 -10.27
CA ILE A 151 33.85 2.18 -9.92
C ILE A 151 32.98 1.81 -11.13
N LEU A 152 33.07 0.55 -11.59
CA LEU A 152 32.28 0.03 -12.70
C LEU A 152 31.09 -0.79 -12.24
N THR A 153 31.30 -1.69 -11.25
CA THR A 153 30.24 -2.54 -10.71
C THR A 153 30.33 -2.64 -9.20
N PHE A 154 29.21 -2.91 -8.56
CA PHE A 154 29.10 -3.00 -7.10
C PHE A 154 27.88 -3.81 -6.68
N ASN A 155 27.90 -4.31 -5.45
CA ASN A 155 26.75 -4.88 -4.75
C ASN A 155 26.25 -3.89 -3.70
N VAL A 156 24.93 -3.86 -3.48
CA VAL A 156 24.34 -3.03 -2.42
C VAL A 156 23.65 -3.94 -1.41
N THR A 157 23.92 -3.69 -0.12
CA THR A 157 23.32 -4.40 1.02
C THR A 157 22.80 -3.41 2.05
N GLY A 158 22.02 -3.90 3.01
CA GLY A 158 21.41 -3.09 4.07
C GLY A 158 19.90 -3.26 4.11
N THR A 159 19.29 -2.83 5.21
CA THR A 159 17.83 -2.90 5.41
C THR A 159 17.27 -1.50 5.48
N ALA A 160 16.47 -1.12 4.51
CA ALA A 160 15.81 0.18 4.44
C ALA A 160 14.59 0.27 5.36
N VAL A 161 14.21 1.49 5.74
CA VAL A 161 12.92 1.75 6.41
C VAL A 161 11.83 1.92 5.37
N ASP A 162 10.85 1.01 5.36
CA ASP A 162 9.65 1.15 4.53
C ASP A 162 8.62 2.04 5.21
N THR A 163 8.90 3.34 5.27
CA THR A 163 7.99 4.32 5.87
C THR A 163 7.90 5.58 5.01
N LYS A 164 6.68 6.05 4.77
CA LYS A 164 6.41 7.35 4.15
C LYS A 164 5.17 7.97 4.78
N SER A 165 5.27 9.25 5.15
CA SER A 165 4.18 10.03 5.70
C SER A 165 3.53 10.89 4.63
N TYR A 166 2.23 11.04 4.72
CA TYR A 166 1.41 11.90 3.87
C TYR A 166 0.57 12.79 4.78
N THR A 167 0.57 14.09 4.56
CA THR A 167 -0.09 15.08 5.41
C THR A 167 -1.30 15.69 4.70
N ALA A 168 -2.32 16.04 5.48
CA ALA A 168 -3.54 16.75 5.02
C ALA A 168 -4.21 16.11 3.80
N ILE A 169 -4.17 14.78 3.70
CA ILE A 169 -4.86 14.06 2.62
C ILE A 169 -6.35 14.25 2.79
N SER A 170 -7.00 14.79 1.75
CA SER A 170 -8.44 15.01 1.73
C SER A 170 -9.21 13.69 1.81
N SER A 171 -10.39 13.74 2.39
CA SER A 171 -11.32 12.63 2.37
C SER A 171 -11.60 12.18 0.93
N GLY A 172 -11.41 10.88 0.67
CA GLY A 172 -11.70 10.26 -0.63
C GLY A 172 -13.15 9.82 -0.74
N THR A 173 -13.38 8.75 -1.50
CA THR A 173 -14.72 8.16 -1.64
C THR A 173 -15.18 7.56 -0.32
N ASN A 174 -16.36 7.95 0.14
CA ASN A 174 -16.99 7.33 1.30
C ASN A 174 -17.48 5.93 0.91
N LEU A 175 -17.10 4.94 1.71
CA LEU A 175 -17.56 3.55 1.58
C LEU A 175 -18.41 3.21 2.80
N SER A 176 -19.51 2.51 2.59
CA SER A 176 -20.20 1.79 3.66
C SER A 176 -19.76 0.33 3.67
N GLY A 177 -19.64 -0.24 4.86
CA GLY A 177 -19.28 -1.63 5.09
C GLY A 177 -17.78 -1.93 5.15
N VAL A 178 -17.42 -2.81 6.10
CA VAL A 178 -16.05 -3.24 6.39
C VAL A 178 -16.00 -4.71 6.78
N ASP A 179 -14.81 -5.31 6.64
CA ASP A 179 -14.46 -6.65 7.16
C ASP A 179 -15.26 -7.82 6.58
N ALA A 180 -15.99 -7.66 5.45
CA ALA A 180 -16.53 -8.82 4.74
C ALA A 180 -15.41 -9.56 4.02
N THR A 181 -15.47 -10.89 4.10
CA THR A 181 -14.62 -11.80 3.33
C THR A 181 -15.47 -12.79 2.55
N PHE A 182 -14.94 -13.26 1.42
CA PHE A 182 -15.66 -14.12 0.50
C PHE A 182 -14.81 -15.33 0.13
N ASP A 183 -15.47 -16.50 0.08
CA ASP A 183 -14.91 -17.67 -0.56
C ASP A 183 -15.28 -17.62 -2.04
N VAL A 184 -14.30 -17.72 -2.91
CA VAL A 184 -14.49 -17.67 -4.36
C VAL A 184 -13.99 -18.97 -4.98
N ALA A 185 -14.87 -19.69 -5.63
CA ALA A 185 -14.51 -20.85 -6.45
C ALA A 185 -14.58 -20.48 -7.95
N ILE A 186 -13.67 -21.04 -8.75
CA ILE A 186 -13.63 -20.86 -10.19
C ILE A 186 -13.90 -22.19 -10.88
N SER A 187 -14.82 -22.19 -11.85
CA SER A 187 -15.09 -23.34 -12.71
C SER A 187 -15.21 -22.88 -14.16
N GLY A 188 -14.22 -23.22 -14.97
CA GLY A 188 -14.09 -22.66 -16.31
C GLY A 188 -13.95 -21.14 -16.28
N THR A 189 -14.90 -20.39 -16.86
CA THR A 189 -14.92 -18.92 -16.84
C THR A 189 -15.92 -18.34 -15.81
N THR A 190 -16.44 -19.16 -14.92
CA THR A 190 -17.50 -18.75 -13.97
C THR A 190 -16.94 -18.66 -12.55
N TYR A 191 -17.30 -17.58 -11.85
CA TYR A 191 -17.10 -17.41 -10.42
C TYR A 191 -18.32 -17.94 -9.64
N THR A 192 -18.07 -18.69 -8.58
CA THR A 192 -19.05 -19.00 -7.54
C THR A 192 -18.58 -18.37 -6.25
N VAL A 193 -19.42 -17.56 -5.61
CA VAL A 193 -19.04 -16.73 -4.46
C VAL A 193 -19.96 -17.00 -3.29
N SER A 194 -19.40 -17.17 -2.11
CA SER A 194 -20.14 -17.22 -0.85
C SER A 194 -19.54 -16.27 0.16
N VAL A 195 -20.38 -15.79 1.09
CA VAL A 195 -19.92 -14.96 2.21
C VAL A 195 -19.22 -15.86 3.22
N ASN A 196 -17.95 -15.62 3.47
CA ASN A 196 -17.17 -16.30 4.52
C ASN A 196 -17.35 -15.54 5.84
N GLN A 197 -17.13 -14.22 5.82
CA GLN A 197 -17.37 -13.34 6.96
C GLN A 197 -18.28 -12.18 6.50
N ALA A 198 -19.36 -11.95 7.23
CA ALA A 198 -20.40 -11.01 6.82
C ALA A 198 -19.98 -9.52 6.94
N GLY A 199 -18.95 -9.24 7.74
CA GLY A 199 -18.53 -7.86 8.02
C GLY A 199 -19.61 -7.04 8.74
N SER A 200 -19.57 -5.73 8.61
CA SER A 200 -20.55 -4.80 9.17
C SER A 200 -20.78 -3.59 8.26
N ASP A 201 -21.88 -2.89 8.48
CA ASP A 201 -22.20 -1.58 7.87
C ASP A 201 -22.34 -1.59 6.33
N TYR A 202 -22.67 -2.74 5.73
CA TYR A 202 -22.98 -2.82 4.30
C TYR A 202 -24.43 -2.42 4.03
N SER A 203 -24.65 -1.89 2.83
CA SER A 203 -25.97 -1.52 2.33
C SER A 203 -26.40 -2.43 1.17
N VAL A 204 -27.70 -2.69 1.06
CA VAL A 204 -28.25 -3.43 -0.09
C VAL A 204 -27.98 -2.65 -1.39
N GLY A 205 -27.54 -3.35 -2.42
CA GLY A 205 -27.14 -2.76 -3.71
C GLY A 205 -25.70 -2.25 -3.76
N GLN A 206 -24.93 -2.38 -2.69
CA GLN A 206 -23.51 -2.00 -2.67
C GLN A 206 -22.69 -3.01 -3.47
N ASP A 207 -21.84 -2.50 -4.37
CA ASP A 207 -20.89 -3.30 -5.13
C ASP A 207 -19.51 -3.35 -4.46
N LEU A 208 -19.00 -4.55 -4.30
CA LEU A 208 -17.66 -4.86 -3.78
C LEU A 208 -16.85 -5.49 -4.90
N LYS A 209 -15.67 -4.97 -5.17
CA LYS A 209 -14.86 -5.42 -6.29
C LYS A 209 -13.66 -6.24 -5.80
N ILE A 210 -13.54 -7.46 -6.30
CA ILE A 210 -12.36 -8.31 -6.13
C ILE A 210 -11.59 -8.31 -7.44
N LEU A 211 -10.33 -7.93 -7.38
CA LEU A 211 -9.50 -7.78 -8.58
C LEU A 211 -9.20 -9.13 -9.21
N GLY A 212 -9.25 -9.21 -10.55
CA GLY A 212 -8.92 -10.42 -11.29
C GLY A 212 -7.53 -10.95 -11.00
N THR A 213 -6.57 -10.06 -10.73
CA THR A 213 -5.20 -10.43 -10.32
C THR A 213 -5.14 -11.20 -9.00
N SER A 214 -6.08 -10.98 -8.09
CA SER A 214 -6.21 -11.74 -6.84
C SER A 214 -6.88 -13.12 -7.06
N LEU A 215 -7.42 -13.36 -8.24
CA LEU A 215 -8.15 -14.57 -8.62
C LEU A 215 -7.44 -15.36 -9.73
N GLY A 216 -6.14 -15.13 -9.92
CA GLY A 216 -5.31 -15.82 -10.92
C GLY A 216 -5.49 -15.33 -12.37
N GLY A 217 -6.24 -14.25 -12.57
CA GLY A 217 -6.49 -13.64 -13.89
C GLY A 217 -5.82 -12.28 -14.04
N THR A 218 -6.42 -11.41 -14.86
CA THR A 218 -5.98 -10.04 -15.14
C THR A 218 -7.07 -9.04 -14.79
N THR A 219 -6.68 -7.86 -14.32
CA THR A 219 -7.57 -6.72 -14.08
C THR A 219 -7.50 -5.76 -15.27
N PRO A 220 -8.62 -5.23 -15.79
CA PRO A 220 -10.01 -5.44 -15.32
C PRO A 220 -10.73 -6.66 -15.95
N ALA A 221 -10.12 -7.41 -16.85
CA ALA A 221 -10.80 -8.42 -17.65
C ALA A 221 -11.43 -9.55 -16.82
N ASN A 222 -10.79 -9.91 -15.69
CA ASN A 222 -11.25 -10.98 -14.80
C ASN A 222 -11.65 -10.46 -13.41
N ASP A 223 -12.01 -9.17 -13.29
CA ASP A 223 -12.53 -8.66 -12.02
C ASP A 223 -13.87 -9.31 -11.69
N LEU A 224 -14.06 -9.60 -10.41
CA LEU A 224 -15.32 -10.10 -9.85
C LEU A 224 -16.01 -8.97 -9.09
N THR A 225 -17.24 -8.67 -9.44
CA THR A 225 -18.10 -7.76 -8.68
C THR A 225 -19.07 -8.58 -7.84
N VAL A 226 -19.09 -8.33 -6.55
CA VAL A 226 -20.03 -8.90 -5.56
C VAL A 226 -20.98 -7.80 -5.16
N THR A 227 -22.26 -7.96 -5.44
CA THR A 227 -23.31 -7.03 -5.05
C THR A 227 -24.03 -7.53 -3.80
N VAL A 228 -24.14 -6.70 -2.78
CA VAL A 228 -24.88 -7.01 -1.55
C VAL A 228 -26.37 -7.09 -1.88
N ALA A 229 -26.96 -8.27 -1.81
CA ALA A 229 -28.37 -8.50 -2.12
C ALA A 229 -29.27 -8.31 -0.89
N SER A 230 -28.80 -8.68 0.30
CA SER A 230 -29.48 -8.39 1.57
C SER A 230 -28.47 -8.27 2.72
N ILE A 231 -28.88 -7.60 3.80
CA ILE A 231 -28.13 -7.44 5.05
C ILE A 231 -28.91 -8.01 6.23
N THR A 232 -28.23 -8.32 7.32
CA THR A 232 -28.87 -8.72 8.58
C THR A 232 -29.13 -7.47 9.42
N GLY A 233 -30.36 -7.28 9.86
CA GLY A 233 -30.81 -6.11 10.65
C GLY A 233 -31.82 -5.26 9.90
N SER A 234 -32.52 -4.38 10.62
CA SER A 234 -33.66 -3.61 10.08
C SER A 234 -33.38 -2.14 9.81
N THR A 235 -32.17 -1.66 9.99
CA THR A 235 -31.82 -0.22 9.95
C THR A 235 -30.74 0.10 8.92
N GLY A 236 -31.03 -0.11 7.64
CA GLY A 236 -30.31 0.50 6.51
C GLY A 236 -28.85 0.09 6.27
N ALA A 237 -28.11 -0.34 7.27
CA ALA A 237 -26.75 -0.87 7.14
C ALA A 237 -26.52 -2.02 8.12
N GLY A 238 -25.76 -3.04 7.70
CA GLY A 238 -25.51 -4.20 8.56
C GLY A 238 -24.59 -5.25 7.94
N PRO A 239 -24.39 -6.38 8.63
CA PRO A 239 -23.66 -7.52 8.08
C PRO A 239 -24.31 -8.05 6.80
N ILE A 240 -23.50 -8.50 5.85
CA ILE A 240 -23.99 -9.09 4.60
C ILE A 240 -24.71 -10.41 4.91
N ASN A 241 -25.93 -10.56 4.41
CA ASN A 241 -26.68 -11.79 4.53
C ASN A 241 -26.67 -12.60 3.22
N THR A 242 -26.97 -11.93 2.09
CA THR A 242 -26.93 -12.56 0.77
C THR A 242 -26.22 -11.65 -0.24
N ILE A 243 -25.66 -12.28 -1.27
CA ILE A 243 -24.97 -11.61 -2.36
C ILE A 243 -25.44 -12.11 -3.71
N SER A 244 -25.22 -11.31 -4.74
CA SER A 244 -25.12 -11.74 -6.13
C SER A 244 -23.72 -11.40 -6.65
N SER A 245 -23.29 -12.04 -7.71
CA SER A 245 -21.95 -11.78 -8.28
C SER A 245 -22.00 -11.75 -9.79
N SER A 246 -21.10 -10.96 -10.39
CA SER A 246 -20.88 -10.87 -11.84
C SER A 246 -19.40 -10.72 -12.13
N GLY A 247 -18.96 -11.27 -13.26
CA GLY A 247 -17.57 -11.27 -13.71
C GLY A 247 -17.24 -12.51 -14.51
N THR A 248 -16.13 -12.50 -15.20
CA THR A 248 -15.66 -13.63 -15.99
C THR A 248 -14.28 -14.05 -15.48
N ALA A 249 -14.16 -15.27 -15.00
CA ALA A 249 -12.90 -15.82 -14.53
C ALA A 249 -11.94 -16.05 -15.71
N ALA A 250 -10.64 -15.99 -15.45
CA ALA A 250 -9.65 -16.50 -16.39
C ALA A 250 -9.86 -18.00 -16.56
N LEU A 251 -9.75 -18.50 -17.80
CA LEU A 251 -9.77 -19.94 -18.06
C LEU A 251 -8.64 -20.61 -17.28
N GLU A 252 -8.97 -21.62 -16.49
CA GLU A 252 -7.98 -22.47 -15.86
C GLU A 252 -7.16 -23.20 -16.94
N GLY A 253 -5.99 -22.72 -17.19
CA GLY A 253 -5.10 -23.32 -18.15
C GLY A 253 -3.74 -22.69 -18.10
N THR A 254 -3.04 -22.84 -17.00
CA THR A 254 -1.56 -22.99 -16.90
C THR A 254 -0.98 -22.84 -15.52
N ASN A 255 -1.69 -22.34 -14.51
CA ASN A 255 -1.17 -22.31 -13.14
C ASN A 255 -2.30 -22.68 -12.17
N GLY A 256 -2.30 -23.94 -11.70
CA GLY A 256 -3.28 -24.43 -10.72
C GLY A 256 -3.17 -23.67 -9.41
N TYR A 257 -4.01 -22.65 -9.22
CA TYR A 257 -4.29 -22.08 -7.91
C TYR A 257 -5.59 -22.72 -7.40
N LYS A 258 -5.47 -23.52 -6.34
CA LYS A 258 -6.61 -23.80 -5.48
C LYS A 258 -6.74 -22.65 -4.50
N VAL A 259 -7.93 -22.02 -4.48
CA VAL A 259 -8.29 -21.09 -3.41
C VAL A 259 -8.33 -21.89 -2.12
N GLY A 260 -7.45 -21.59 -1.18
CA GLY A 260 -7.36 -22.26 0.12
C GLY A 260 -5.99 -22.80 0.52
N ASP A 261 -4.93 -22.52 -0.25
CA ASP A 261 -3.54 -22.77 0.18
C ASP A 261 -2.86 -21.50 0.67
#